data_90f58a2a0edd1a6e39cdc9312c911fdd
#
_entry.id   90f58a2a0edd1a6e39cdc9312c911fdd
#
_cell.length_a   1.000
_cell.length_b   1.000
_cell.length_c   1.000
_cell.angle_alpha   90.00
_cell.angle_beta   90.00
_cell.angle_gamma   90.00
#
_symmetry.space_group_name_H-M   'P 1'
#
loop_
_entity.id
_entity.type
_entity.pdbx_description
1 polymer ?
#
loop_
_entity_poly.entity_id
_entity_poly.type
_entity_poly.pdbx_seq_one_letter_code
_entity_poly.pdbx_strand_id
1 'polypeptide(L)'
;VEELDQLLEEALKLVYLDHSDHLFHQTDYHIHYFEMRQRQSRILRNMAQQINTCNLAASESLILAQLFAKIADQLSQTNPANDLLNDIESYLQVFRNRNLPKTREEFETRATLLQLLRELENFIQLKVDFYQRYAKEYSDLS
;
A
#
# COMPACT_ATOMS: atom_id res chain seq x y z
N VAL A 1 -5.75 -7.05 -9.45
CA VAL A 1 -5.50 -7.20 -7.99
C VAL A 1 -5.71 -8.63 -7.52
N GLU A 2 -6.78 -9.30 -7.95
CA GLU A 2 -6.98 -10.71 -7.61
C GLU A 2 -5.89 -11.61 -8.19
N GLU A 3 -5.49 -11.35 -9.43
CA GLU A 3 -4.43 -12.08 -10.10
C GLU A 3 -3.10 -11.92 -9.36
N LEU A 4 -2.79 -10.69 -8.94
CA LEU A 4 -1.60 -10.41 -8.15
C LEU A 4 -1.63 -11.16 -6.81
N ASP A 5 -2.79 -11.16 -6.14
CA ASP A 5 -2.95 -11.85 -4.86
C ASP A 5 -2.72 -13.36 -5.02
N GLN A 6 -3.25 -13.97 -6.07
CA GLN A 6 -3.03 -15.39 -6.36
C GLN A 6 -1.55 -15.70 -6.61
N LEU A 7 -0.87 -14.84 -7.37
CA LEU A 7 0.57 -15.01 -7.63
C LEU A 7 1.39 -14.91 -6.36
N LEU A 8 1.03 -13.98 -5.47
CA LEU A 8 1.71 -13.83 -4.18
C LEU A 8 1.47 -15.04 -3.27
N GLU A 9 0.26 -15.59 -3.28
CA GLU A 9 -0.04 -16.81 -2.51
C GLU A 9 0.74 -18.02 -3.04
N GLU A 10 0.83 -18.18 -4.36
CA GLU A 10 1.61 -19.23 -4.98
C GLU A 10 3.09 -19.09 -4.65
N ALA A 11 3.63 -17.87 -4.75
CA ALA A 11 5.02 -17.61 -4.39
C ALA A 11 5.29 -17.93 -2.93
N LEU A 12 4.38 -17.55 -2.04
CA LEU A 12 4.50 -17.83 -0.61
C LEU A 12 4.51 -19.33 -0.33
N LYS A 13 3.64 -20.10 -0.99
CA LYS A 13 3.61 -21.55 -0.86
C LYS A 13 4.92 -22.18 -1.31
N LEU A 14 5.49 -21.72 -2.43
CA LEU A 14 6.77 -22.22 -2.92
C LEU A 14 7.89 -21.95 -1.93
N VAL A 15 7.92 -20.76 -1.33
CA VAL A 15 8.91 -20.43 -0.31
C VAL A 15 8.77 -21.34 0.90
N TYR A 16 7.57 -21.62 1.37
CA TYR A 16 7.34 -22.54 2.48
C TYR A 16 7.77 -23.96 2.16
N LEU A 17 7.54 -24.43 0.93
CA LEU A 17 7.96 -25.77 0.52
C LEU A 17 9.48 -25.90 0.48
N ASP A 18 10.18 -24.86 0.05
CA ASP A 18 11.64 -24.85 0.00
C ASP A 18 12.28 -24.65 1.36
N HIS A 19 11.50 -24.21 2.36
CA HIS A 19 11.98 -23.86 3.69
C HIS A 19 12.82 -24.97 4.32
N SER A 20 12.42 -26.22 4.13
CA SER A 20 13.12 -27.35 4.72
C SER A 20 14.51 -27.59 4.14
N ASP A 21 14.75 -27.11 2.90
CA ASP A 21 15.95 -27.41 2.15
C ASP A 21 16.96 -26.23 2.07
N HIS A 22 16.54 -25.02 2.54
CA HIS A 22 17.34 -23.81 2.40
C HIS A 22 17.77 -23.24 3.75
N LEU A 23 18.80 -22.39 3.72
CA LEU A 23 19.27 -21.67 4.88
C LEU A 23 18.14 -20.82 5.47
N PHE A 24 17.87 -21.01 6.72
CA PHE A 24 16.75 -20.45 7.46
C PHE A 24 16.60 -18.93 7.29
N HIS A 25 17.70 -18.18 7.35
CA HIS A 25 17.66 -16.73 7.31
C HIS A 25 17.15 -16.16 5.98
N GLN A 26 17.61 -16.68 4.86
CA GLN A 26 17.16 -16.24 3.54
C GLN A 26 15.69 -16.56 3.33
N THR A 27 15.26 -17.73 3.75
CA THR A 27 13.88 -18.17 3.63
C THR A 27 12.96 -17.29 4.47
N ASP A 28 13.36 -16.96 5.69
CA ASP A 28 12.60 -16.11 6.60
C ASP A 28 12.36 -14.72 6.02
N TYR A 29 13.41 -14.09 5.46
CA TYR A 29 13.26 -12.81 4.79
C TYR A 29 12.25 -12.87 3.65
N HIS A 30 12.36 -13.87 2.79
CA HIS A 30 11.48 -14.01 1.63
C HIS A 30 10.03 -14.28 2.03
N ILE A 31 9.80 -15.08 3.06
CA ILE A 31 8.46 -15.33 3.60
C ILE A 31 7.84 -14.02 4.06
N HIS A 32 8.54 -13.23 4.85
CA HIS A 32 8.03 -11.96 5.36
C HIS A 32 7.82 -10.93 4.25
N TYR A 33 8.70 -10.94 3.23
CA TYR A 33 8.53 -10.09 2.07
C TYR A 33 7.22 -10.41 1.33
N PHE A 34 6.96 -11.68 1.06
CA PHE A 34 5.73 -12.08 0.38
C PHE A 34 4.49 -11.85 1.23
N GLU A 35 4.58 -12.04 2.54
CA GLU A 35 3.49 -11.69 3.45
C GLU A 35 3.15 -10.21 3.39
N MET A 36 4.16 -9.36 3.39
CA MET A 36 3.99 -7.91 3.26
C MET A 36 3.29 -7.56 1.95
N ARG A 37 3.75 -8.13 0.82
CA ARG A 37 3.14 -7.92 -0.49
C ARG A 37 1.70 -8.42 -0.54
N GLN A 38 1.40 -9.54 0.10
CA GLN A 38 0.04 -10.06 0.18
C GLN A 38 -0.88 -9.11 0.95
N ARG A 39 -0.41 -8.55 2.05
CA ARG A 39 -1.17 -7.54 2.80
C ARG A 39 -1.42 -6.29 1.96
N GLN A 40 -0.41 -5.83 1.24
CA GLN A 40 -0.55 -4.69 0.33
C GLN A 40 -1.58 -4.97 -0.76
N SER A 41 -1.58 -6.16 -1.32
CA SER A 41 -2.56 -6.57 -2.33
C SER A 41 -3.99 -6.52 -1.78
N ARG A 42 -4.20 -6.95 -0.54
CA ARG A 42 -5.53 -6.88 0.11
C ARG A 42 -6.00 -5.44 0.28
N ILE A 43 -5.10 -4.54 0.69
CA ILE A 43 -5.42 -3.12 0.81
C ILE A 43 -5.85 -2.55 -0.53
N LEU A 44 -5.10 -2.82 -1.60
CA LEU A 44 -5.44 -2.36 -2.96
C LEU A 44 -6.81 -2.89 -3.41
N ARG A 45 -7.10 -4.14 -3.11
CA ARG A 45 -8.39 -4.75 -3.44
C ARG A 45 -9.54 -4.04 -2.72
N ASN A 46 -9.38 -3.78 -1.43
CA ASN A 46 -10.37 -3.05 -0.64
C ASN A 46 -10.59 -1.64 -1.16
N MET A 47 -9.51 -0.95 -1.53
CA MET A 47 -9.60 0.38 -2.12
C MET A 47 -10.33 0.37 -3.46
N ALA A 48 -10.06 -0.61 -4.31
CA ALA A 48 -10.73 -0.75 -5.59
C ALA A 48 -12.24 -0.91 -5.40
N GLN A 49 -12.66 -1.70 -4.41
CA GLN A 49 -14.08 -1.85 -4.09
C GLN A 49 -14.70 -0.53 -3.63
N GLN A 50 -14.01 0.22 -2.79
CA GLN A 50 -14.50 1.51 -2.30
C GLN A 50 -14.62 2.53 -3.44
N ILE A 51 -13.64 2.58 -4.34
CA ILE A 51 -13.66 3.48 -5.49
C ILE A 51 -14.85 3.17 -6.41
N ASN A 52 -15.12 1.89 -6.64
CA ASN A 52 -16.22 1.46 -7.50
C ASN A 52 -17.59 1.80 -6.94
N THR A 53 -17.71 1.94 -5.62
CA THR A 53 -18.99 2.27 -4.97
C THR A 53 -19.13 3.76 -4.65
N CYS A 54 -18.08 4.55 -4.87
CA CYS A 54 -18.04 5.96 -4.52
C CYS A 54 -18.11 6.82 -5.79
N ASN A 55 -18.82 7.95 -5.69
CA ASN A 55 -18.92 8.92 -6.78
C ASN A 55 -17.95 10.08 -6.50
N LEU A 56 -16.68 9.90 -6.81
CA LEU A 56 -15.65 10.90 -6.60
C LEU A 56 -15.72 12.00 -7.66
N ALA A 57 -15.49 13.25 -7.24
CA ALA A 57 -15.31 14.37 -8.16
C ALA A 57 -14.04 14.17 -9.01
N ALA A 58 -14.02 14.80 -10.20
CA ALA A 58 -12.90 14.66 -11.14
C ALA A 58 -11.56 15.10 -10.52
N SER A 59 -11.56 16.18 -9.73
CA SER A 59 -10.36 16.68 -9.06
C SER A 59 -9.82 15.68 -8.03
N GLU A 60 -10.69 15.03 -7.29
CA GLU A 60 -10.34 14.05 -6.27
C GLU A 60 -9.84 12.77 -6.91
N SER A 61 -10.46 12.33 -8.01
CA SER A 61 -9.99 11.18 -8.79
C SER A 61 -8.60 11.42 -9.36
N LEU A 62 -8.31 12.65 -9.81
CA LEU A 62 -7.00 13.02 -10.32
C LEU A 62 -5.92 12.92 -9.23
N ILE A 63 -6.21 13.41 -8.03
CA ILE A 63 -5.28 13.33 -6.89
C ILE A 63 -4.94 11.87 -6.60
N LEU A 64 -5.95 11.01 -6.51
CA LEU A 64 -5.73 9.58 -6.28
C LEU A 64 -4.92 8.94 -7.40
N ALA A 65 -5.22 9.28 -8.66
CA ALA A 65 -4.49 8.75 -9.81
C ALA A 65 -3.02 9.13 -9.76
N GLN A 66 -2.71 10.38 -9.39
CA GLN A 66 -1.33 10.85 -9.24
C GLN A 66 -0.60 10.12 -8.12
N LEU A 67 -1.26 9.90 -6.99
CA LEU A 67 -0.69 9.14 -5.88
C LEU A 67 -0.42 7.69 -6.28
N PHE A 68 -1.36 7.03 -6.95
CA PHE A 68 -1.16 5.66 -7.43
C PHE A 68 0.00 5.57 -8.42
N ALA A 69 0.13 6.54 -9.32
CA ALA A 69 1.24 6.59 -10.28
C ALA A 69 2.59 6.70 -9.57
N LYS A 70 2.70 7.57 -8.57
CA LYS A 70 3.91 7.70 -7.76
C LYS A 70 4.24 6.41 -7.02
N ILE A 71 3.25 5.78 -6.42
CA ILE A 71 3.42 4.52 -5.70
C ILE A 71 3.95 3.45 -6.65
N ALA A 72 3.34 3.32 -7.83
CA ALA A 72 3.76 2.34 -8.82
C ALA A 72 5.21 2.56 -9.26
N ASP A 73 5.60 3.82 -9.47
CA ASP A 73 6.97 4.17 -9.85
C ASP A 73 7.98 3.82 -8.74
N GLN A 74 7.62 4.01 -7.49
CA GLN A 74 8.53 3.81 -6.36
C GLN A 74 8.50 2.39 -5.78
N LEU A 75 7.52 1.56 -6.14
CA LEU A 75 7.42 0.18 -5.66
C LEU A 75 8.59 -0.68 -6.08
N SER A 76 9.19 -0.40 -7.23
CA SER A 76 10.34 -1.14 -7.74
C SER A 76 11.65 -0.73 -7.10
N GLN A 77 11.67 0.36 -6.35
CA GLN A 77 12.85 0.89 -5.71
C GLN A 77 12.99 0.38 -4.28
N THR A 78 14.22 0.29 -3.83
CA THR A 78 14.53 -0.22 -2.47
C THR A 78 14.43 0.86 -1.40
N ASN A 79 14.17 2.10 -1.77
CA ASN A 79 14.06 3.19 -0.79
C ASN A 79 12.81 3.04 0.09
N PRO A 80 12.83 3.59 1.30
CA PRO A 80 11.73 3.41 2.26
C PRO A 80 10.45 4.18 1.96
N ALA A 81 10.37 4.90 0.86
CA ALA A 81 9.16 5.61 0.42
C ALA A 81 8.61 6.66 1.41
N ASN A 82 9.48 7.23 2.23
CA ASN A 82 9.08 8.25 3.22
C ASN A 82 8.48 9.50 2.58
N ASP A 83 8.93 9.84 1.36
CA ASP A 83 8.41 10.99 0.64
C ASP A 83 6.93 10.80 0.28
N LEU A 84 6.53 9.57 -0.04
CA LEU A 84 5.13 9.25 -0.31
C LEU A 84 4.25 9.44 0.94
N LEU A 85 4.75 9.05 2.11
CA LEU A 85 4.04 9.27 3.37
C LEU A 85 3.84 10.77 3.63
N ASN A 86 4.85 11.57 3.36
CA ASN A 86 4.77 13.03 3.50
C ASN A 86 3.76 13.63 2.52
N ASP A 87 3.73 13.15 1.28
CA ASP A 87 2.76 13.61 0.27
C ASP A 87 1.32 13.29 0.72
N ILE A 88 1.08 12.10 1.22
CA ILE A 88 -0.25 11.70 1.69
C ILE A 88 -0.66 12.55 2.89
N GLU A 89 0.23 12.78 3.84
CA GLU A 89 -0.06 13.63 4.99
C GLU A 89 -0.41 15.06 4.55
N SER A 90 0.29 15.58 3.56
CA SER A 90 -0.01 16.90 2.99
C SER A 90 -1.42 16.95 2.40
N TYR A 91 -1.83 15.93 1.65
CA TYR A 91 -3.19 15.85 1.11
C TYR A 91 -4.23 15.73 2.22
N LEU A 92 -3.96 14.95 3.25
CA LEU A 92 -4.86 14.85 4.41
C LEU A 92 -5.08 16.20 5.07
N GLN A 93 -4.02 17.00 5.24
CA GLN A 93 -4.12 18.33 5.81
C GLN A 93 -4.95 19.28 4.92
N VAL A 94 -4.77 19.22 3.61
CA VAL A 94 -5.57 20.00 2.68
C VAL A 94 -7.06 19.68 2.84
N PHE A 95 -7.41 18.41 2.95
CA PHE A 95 -8.80 18.00 3.13
C PHE A 95 -9.38 18.43 4.48
N ARG A 96 -8.59 18.35 5.55
CA ARG A 96 -9.02 18.79 6.88
C ARG A 96 -9.32 20.29 6.93
N ASN A 97 -8.62 21.08 6.11
CA ASN A 97 -8.76 22.54 6.10
C ASN A 97 -9.81 23.02 5.10
N ARG A 98 -10.44 22.14 4.34
CA ARG A 98 -11.54 22.51 3.45
C ARG A 98 -12.77 22.91 4.23
N ASN A 99 -13.61 23.72 3.59
CA ASN A 99 -14.93 24.09 4.13
C ASN A 99 -15.75 22.83 4.45
N LEU A 100 -16.58 22.94 5.47
CA LEU A 100 -17.48 21.85 5.85
C LEU A 100 -18.36 21.43 4.67
N PRO A 101 -18.65 20.14 4.50
CA PRO A 101 -19.55 19.68 3.45
C PRO A 101 -20.95 20.24 3.70
N LYS A 102 -21.62 20.66 2.61
CA LYS A 102 -22.95 21.26 2.67
C LYS A 102 -24.07 20.25 2.46
N THR A 103 -23.76 19.11 1.88
CA THR A 103 -24.76 18.06 1.58
C THR A 103 -24.27 16.74 2.17
N ARG A 104 -25.22 15.81 2.35
CA ARG A 104 -24.92 14.44 2.77
C ARG A 104 -24.00 13.75 1.77
N GLU A 105 -24.25 13.95 0.47
CA GLU A 105 -23.44 13.37 -0.60
C GLU A 105 -21.99 13.85 -0.53
N GLU A 106 -21.77 15.14 -0.35
CA GLU A 106 -20.43 15.70 -0.16
C GLU A 106 -19.73 15.12 1.08
N PHE A 107 -20.47 14.97 2.16
CA PHE A 107 -19.97 14.39 3.39
C PHE A 107 -19.50 12.95 3.17
N GLU A 108 -20.34 12.13 2.54
CA GLU A 108 -20.03 10.72 2.29
C GLU A 108 -18.84 10.56 1.33
N THR A 109 -18.80 11.37 0.28
CA THR A 109 -17.68 11.36 -0.68
C THR A 109 -16.38 11.74 -0.01
N ARG A 110 -16.41 12.78 0.81
CA ARG A 110 -15.23 13.25 1.53
C ARG A 110 -14.74 12.22 2.55
N ALA A 111 -15.65 11.59 3.27
CA ALA A 111 -15.34 10.53 4.22
C ALA A 111 -14.66 9.34 3.51
N THR A 112 -15.18 8.94 2.35
CA THR A 112 -14.59 7.86 1.55
C THR A 112 -13.20 8.23 1.06
N LEU A 113 -13.00 9.46 0.59
CA LEU A 113 -11.70 9.93 0.13
C LEU A 113 -10.66 9.90 1.26
N LEU A 114 -11.03 10.37 2.45
CA LEU A 114 -10.15 10.32 3.61
C LEU A 114 -9.79 8.87 3.96
N GLN A 115 -10.76 7.98 3.89
CA GLN A 115 -10.52 6.56 4.13
C GLN A 115 -9.54 5.96 3.11
N LEU A 116 -9.70 6.30 1.83
CA LEU A 116 -8.79 5.86 0.78
C LEU A 116 -7.36 6.37 0.99
N LEU A 117 -7.21 7.62 1.40
CA LEU A 117 -5.89 8.17 1.71
C LEU A 117 -5.23 7.47 2.90
N ARG A 118 -6.00 7.11 3.92
CA ARG A 118 -5.50 6.34 5.06
C ARG A 118 -5.11 4.92 4.66
N GLU A 119 -5.86 4.31 3.77
CA GLU A 119 -5.52 2.99 3.23
C GLU A 119 -4.20 3.04 2.44
N LEU A 120 -3.98 4.11 1.66
CA LEU A 120 -2.71 4.33 0.97
C LEU A 120 -1.56 4.51 1.94
N GLU A 121 -1.78 5.26 3.02
CA GLU A 121 -0.79 5.44 4.07
C GLU A 121 -0.40 4.10 4.68
N ASN A 122 -1.38 3.26 5.01
CA ASN A 122 -1.15 1.92 5.54
C ASN A 122 -0.38 1.05 4.54
N PHE A 123 -0.72 1.13 3.27
CA PHE A 123 -0.04 0.40 2.20
C PHE A 123 1.45 0.73 2.16
N ILE A 124 1.78 2.02 2.20
CA ILE A 124 3.18 2.48 2.16
C ILE A 124 3.88 2.14 3.48
N GLN A 125 3.19 2.29 4.61
CA GLN A 125 3.75 2.01 5.92
C GLN A 125 4.18 0.56 6.06
N LEU A 126 3.46 -0.38 5.47
CA LEU A 126 3.87 -1.78 5.44
C LEU A 126 5.24 -1.96 4.79
N LYS A 127 5.49 -1.26 3.70
CA LYS A 127 6.79 -1.30 3.01
C LYS A 127 7.89 -0.67 3.87
N VAL A 128 7.62 0.50 4.44
CA VAL A 128 8.58 1.22 5.31
C VAL A 128 8.94 0.34 6.50
N ASP A 129 7.97 -0.21 7.19
CA ASP A 129 8.18 -1.05 8.37
C ASP A 129 8.98 -2.30 8.01
N PHE A 130 8.66 -2.92 6.88
CA PHE A 130 9.39 -4.09 6.40
C PHE A 130 10.86 -3.78 6.18
N TYR A 131 11.18 -2.69 5.47
CA TYR A 131 12.56 -2.34 5.19
C TYR A 131 13.33 -1.91 6.44
N GLN A 132 12.68 -1.24 7.37
CA GLN A 132 13.31 -0.89 8.64
C GLN A 132 13.67 -2.13 9.46
N ARG A 133 12.78 -3.13 9.43
CA ARG A 133 12.96 -4.36 10.21
C ARG A 133 13.96 -5.31 9.58
N TYR A 134 13.94 -5.47 8.25
CA TYR A 134 14.70 -6.51 7.55
C TYR A 134 15.84 -5.99 6.68
N ALA A 135 16.02 -4.70 6.54
CA ALA A 135 17.07 -4.13 5.69
C ALA A 135 18.46 -4.60 6.12
N LYS A 136 18.73 -4.66 7.41
CA LYS A 136 20.00 -5.10 7.95
C LYS A 136 20.24 -6.58 7.64
N GLU A 137 19.23 -7.42 7.82
CA GLU A 137 19.31 -8.85 7.52
C GLU A 137 19.56 -9.08 6.04
N TYR A 138 18.87 -8.32 5.18
CA TYR A 138 19.05 -8.40 3.74
C TYR A 138 20.47 -8.00 3.32
N SER A 139 21.01 -6.95 3.90
CA SER A 139 22.38 -6.51 3.63
C SER A 139 23.41 -7.57 4.03
N ASP A 140 23.16 -8.26 5.13
CA ASP A 140 24.05 -9.33 5.60
C ASP A 140 23.96 -10.59 4.72
N LEU A 141 22.83 -10.79 4.02
CA LEU A 141 22.61 -11.92 3.14
C LEU A 141 23.14 -11.69 1.71
N SER A 142 23.30 -10.44 1.33
CA SER A 142 23.81 -10.08 0.02
C SER A 142 25.33 -9.93 0.05
#